data_3f267fba9cf697463b8c17fbc85d2227
#
_entry.id   3f267fba9cf697463b8c17fbc85d2227
#
_cell.length_a   1.000
_cell.length_b   1.000
_cell.length_c   1.000
_cell.angle_alpha   90.00
_cell.angle_beta   90.00
_cell.angle_gamma   90.00
#
_symmetry.space_group_name_H-M   'P 1'
#
loop_
_entity.id
_entity.type
_entity.pdbx_description
1 polymer ?
#
loop_
_entity_poly.entity_id
_entity_poly.type
_entity_poly.pdbx_seq_one_letter_code
_entity_poly.pdbx_strand_id
1 'polypeptide(L)'
;KVIKYIPHGLNHKIYRPLETTEELDKVEKMKMDLFGKNEIDFILFFNSRNIRRKQIPDTMWAFRMFLDSLPKEKADKCRLLLHTELSHEAGTDLPAVKELLFDDKYPDAVVFDTKKWSTEELNLLYNMSDCQILITCNEGWGLTLTEAMLAGNPIIANTTGGMQDQMRFEDEKGEWFTPSPEIPSNHTGRYKKHGEWAFPVYPACRSIQGSPVTPYIWDDRCKPEDAADRIREVYDLGREKRKELGAKAREWCLSEEAGFTAEVQGRRFIETIDELFNTWEPREAFEVIDSDEDIRKIQTHNLVY
;
A
#
# COMPACT_ATOMS: atom_id res chain seq x y z
N LYS A 1 -15.90 -26.93 1.11
CA LYS A 1 -14.93 -25.98 0.52
C LYS A 1 -14.38 -25.13 1.64
N VAL A 2 -13.05 -25.19 1.88
CA VAL A 2 -12.37 -24.35 2.88
C VAL A 2 -11.86 -23.10 2.17
N ILE A 3 -12.14 -21.91 2.73
CA ILE A 3 -11.60 -20.63 2.29
C ILE A 3 -11.05 -19.95 3.54
N LYS A 4 -9.78 -19.57 3.51
CA LYS A 4 -9.10 -18.87 4.60
C LYS A 4 -8.49 -17.58 4.08
N TYR A 5 -8.59 -16.53 4.87
CA TYR A 5 -7.87 -15.29 4.63
C TYR A 5 -6.51 -15.35 5.34
N ILE A 6 -5.45 -15.27 4.55
CA ILE A 6 -4.07 -15.25 5.04
C ILE A 6 -3.38 -14.03 4.42
N PRO A 7 -3.20 -12.93 5.17
CA PRO A 7 -2.56 -11.73 4.68
C PRO A 7 -1.08 -11.94 4.41
N HIS A 8 -0.48 -11.04 3.65
CA HIS A 8 0.96 -11.04 3.44
C HIS A 8 1.70 -10.68 4.73
N GLY A 9 2.65 -11.53 5.11
CA GLY A 9 3.55 -11.31 6.22
C GLY A 9 4.96 -10.95 5.75
N LEU A 10 5.59 -10.00 6.44
CA LEU A 10 6.95 -9.55 6.17
C LEU A 10 7.89 -9.85 7.34
N ASN A 11 9.19 -9.80 7.08
CA ASN A 11 10.20 -9.98 8.11
C ASN A 11 10.31 -8.71 8.96
N HIS A 12 9.62 -8.70 10.10
CA HIS A 12 9.59 -7.59 11.06
C HIS A 12 10.92 -7.34 11.79
N LYS A 13 11.91 -8.23 11.61
CA LYS A 13 13.28 -8.07 12.14
C LYS A 13 14.14 -7.23 11.19
N ILE A 14 13.80 -7.20 9.91
CA ILE A 14 14.43 -6.34 8.91
C ILE A 14 13.71 -4.99 8.87
N TYR A 15 12.40 -5.00 8.59
CA TYR A 15 11.59 -3.78 8.60
C TYR A 15 11.22 -3.44 10.04
N ARG A 16 11.91 -2.46 10.60
CA ARG A 16 11.74 -2.04 12.00
C ARG A 16 12.26 -0.62 12.22
N PRO A 17 11.83 0.05 13.29
CA PRO A 17 12.49 1.25 13.75
C PRO A 17 13.97 0.98 14.05
N LEU A 18 14.83 1.92 13.68
CA LEU A 18 16.26 1.88 13.96
C LEU A 18 16.54 2.77 15.17
N GLU A 19 17.29 2.24 16.15
CA GLU A 19 17.38 2.85 17.47
C GLU A 19 18.84 3.03 17.93
N THR A 20 19.76 2.21 17.41
CA THR A 20 21.18 2.32 17.82
C THR A 20 21.85 3.51 17.14
N THR A 21 22.83 4.11 17.81
CA THR A 21 23.61 5.23 17.27
C THR A 21 24.16 4.92 15.89
N GLU A 22 24.75 3.73 15.71
CA GLU A 22 25.30 3.29 14.42
C GLU A 22 24.24 3.24 13.31
N GLU A 23 23.04 2.77 13.63
CA GLU A 23 21.92 2.71 12.68
C GLU A 23 21.43 4.12 12.32
N LEU A 24 21.28 4.99 13.32
CA LEU A 24 20.86 6.37 13.11
C LEU A 24 21.90 7.17 12.31
N ASP A 25 23.18 6.93 12.52
CA ASP A 25 24.26 7.52 11.72
C ASP A 25 24.15 7.10 10.25
N LYS A 26 23.79 5.83 9.97
CA LYS A 26 23.53 5.36 8.59
C LYS A 26 22.33 6.06 7.96
N VAL A 27 21.25 6.28 8.71
CA VAL A 27 20.06 7.02 8.26
C VAL A 27 20.44 8.47 7.92
N GLU A 28 21.16 9.16 8.82
CA GLU A 28 21.58 10.56 8.59
C GLU A 28 22.55 10.66 7.41
N LYS A 29 23.47 9.69 7.25
CA LYS A 29 24.35 9.65 6.07
C LYS A 29 23.54 9.50 4.79
N MET A 30 22.59 8.57 4.73
CA MET A 30 21.74 8.37 3.56
C MET A 30 20.90 9.62 3.26
N LYS A 31 20.38 10.27 4.29
CA LYS A 31 19.67 11.55 4.17
C LYS A 31 20.57 12.65 3.58
N MET A 32 21.81 12.72 4.03
CA MET A 32 22.80 13.66 3.49
C MET A 32 23.14 13.36 2.02
N ASP A 33 23.28 12.09 1.67
CA ASP A 33 23.58 11.65 0.30
C ASP A 33 22.44 11.96 -0.68
N LEU A 34 21.18 11.88 -0.24
CA LEU A 34 20.00 12.13 -1.07
C LEU A 34 19.59 13.61 -1.15
N PHE A 35 19.70 14.34 -0.06
CA PHE A 35 19.16 15.69 0.06
C PHE A 35 20.22 16.78 0.29
N GLY A 36 21.48 16.39 0.47
CA GLY A 36 22.54 17.31 0.81
C GLY A 36 22.40 17.87 2.23
N LYS A 37 22.91 19.10 2.45
CA LYS A 37 22.89 19.79 3.75
C LYS A 37 21.60 20.57 4.02
N ASN A 38 20.53 20.29 3.28
CA ASN A 38 19.25 20.97 3.45
C ASN A 38 18.58 20.56 4.77
N GLU A 39 18.02 21.53 5.47
CA GLU A 39 17.15 21.27 6.60
C GLU A 39 15.80 20.77 6.08
N ILE A 40 15.42 19.54 6.48
CA ILE A 40 14.18 18.91 6.03
C ILE A 40 13.34 18.55 7.24
N ASP A 41 12.10 19.05 7.23
CA ASP A 41 11.12 18.85 8.30
C ASP A 41 10.12 17.73 8.00
N PHE A 42 9.94 17.40 6.70
CA PHE A 42 8.97 16.40 6.27
C PHE A 42 9.41 15.67 5.00
N ILE A 43 9.45 14.34 5.07
CA ILE A 43 9.75 13.47 3.93
C ILE A 43 8.56 12.54 3.70
N LEU A 44 7.84 12.78 2.60
CA LEU A 44 6.84 11.86 2.08
C LEU A 44 7.54 10.83 1.19
N PHE A 45 7.32 9.54 1.45
CA PHE A 45 7.99 8.47 0.72
C PHE A 45 7.02 7.70 -0.17
N PHE A 46 7.46 7.39 -1.38
CA PHE A 46 6.79 6.51 -2.31
C PHE A 46 7.77 5.47 -2.83
N ASN A 47 7.38 4.20 -2.77
CA ASN A 47 8.19 3.08 -3.25
C ASN A 47 7.33 2.15 -4.11
N SER A 48 7.56 2.13 -5.41
CA SER A 48 6.93 1.18 -6.34
C SER A 48 7.53 1.30 -7.74
N ARG A 49 7.26 0.33 -8.62
CA ARG A 49 7.59 0.42 -10.04
C ARG A 49 6.82 1.54 -10.73
N ASN A 50 7.45 2.14 -11.74
CA ASN A 50 6.79 3.15 -12.57
C ASN A 50 5.85 2.48 -13.60
N ILE A 51 4.61 2.21 -13.19
CA ILE A 51 3.55 1.70 -14.05
C ILE A 51 2.26 2.51 -13.83
N ARG A 52 1.42 2.65 -14.87
CA ARG A 52 0.26 3.58 -14.89
C ARG A 52 -0.65 3.47 -13.69
N ARG A 53 -1.01 2.24 -13.27
CA ARG A 53 -1.91 2.03 -12.14
C ARG A 53 -1.38 2.58 -10.80
N LYS A 54 -0.07 2.81 -10.68
CA LYS A 54 0.56 3.33 -9.47
C LYS A 54 0.35 4.83 -9.25
N GLN A 55 -0.17 5.54 -10.26
CA GLN A 55 -0.58 6.94 -10.17
C GLN A 55 0.52 7.86 -9.60
N ILE A 56 1.78 7.65 -10.04
CA ILE A 56 2.92 8.45 -9.56
C ILE A 56 2.76 9.94 -9.95
N PRO A 57 2.34 10.29 -11.17
CA PRO A 57 2.05 11.68 -11.53
C PRO A 57 1.00 12.34 -10.64
N ASP A 58 -0.07 11.61 -10.28
CA ASP A 58 -1.11 12.13 -9.37
C ASP A 58 -0.56 12.31 -7.95
N THR A 59 0.32 11.42 -7.50
CA THR A 59 1.04 11.57 -6.22
C THR A 59 1.93 12.83 -6.23
N MET A 60 2.66 13.07 -7.31
CA MET A 60 3.47 14.28 -7.49
C MET A 60 2.59 15.54 -7.51
N TRP A 61 1.47 15.50 -8.19
CA TRP A 61 0.54 16.63 -8.23
C TRP A 61 -0.10 16.90 -6.88
N ALA A 62 -0.52 15.87 -6.14
CA ALA A 62 -1.01 16.01 -4.77
C ALA A 62 0.06 16.66 -3.87
N PHE A 63 1.31 16.24 -3.99
CA PHE A 63 2.42 16.84 -3.23
C PHE A 63 2.65 18.31 -3.60
N ARG A 64 2.56 18.68 -4.90
CA ARG A 64 2.62 20.07 -5.35
C ARG A 64 1.50 20.92 -4.71
N MET A 65 0.25 20.43 -4.72
CA MET A 65 -0.89 21.13 -4.10
C MET A 65 -0.67 21.30 -2.58
N PHE A 66 -0.14 20.27 -1.92
CA PHE A 66 0.24 20.37 -0.51
C PHE A 66 1.28 21.48 -0.29
N LEU A 67 2.36 21.55 -1.08
CA LEU A 67 3.37 22.59 -0.96
C LEU A 67 2.77 23.98 -1.19
N ASP A 68 1.88 24.15 -2.16
CA ASP A 68 1.21 25.41 -2.45
C ASP A 68 0.29 25.88 -1.30
N SER A 69 -0.16 24.97 -0.45
CA SER A 69 -0.95 25.26 0.75
C SER A 69 -0.11 25.76 1.94
N LEU A 70 1.23 25.71 1.84
CA LEU A 70 2.15 26.10 2.89
C LEU A 70 2.82 27.46 2.62
N PRO A 71 3.24 28.19 3.67
CA PRO A 71 4.23 29.26 3.50
C PRO A 71 5.51 28.73 2.84
N LYS A 72 6.14 29.54 1.99
CA LYS A 72 7.31 29.13 1.17
C LYS A 72 8.43 28.51 2.02
N GLU A 73 8.73 29.13 3.17
CA GLU A 73 9.80 28.67 4.06
C GLU A 73 9.55 27.27 4.63
N LYS A 74 8.28 26.88 4.79
CA LYS A 74 7.89 25.55 5.24
C LYS A 74 7.87 24.56 4.07
N ALA A 75 7.34 24.99 2.92
CA ALA A 75 7.32 24.18 1.71
C ALA A 75 8.74 23.77 1.27
N ASP A 76 9.72 24.69 1.39
CA ASP A 76 11.12 24.45 1.03
C ASP A 76 11.81 23.38 1.90
N LYS A 77 11.23 23.03 3.04
CA LYS A 77 11.71 21.99 3.95
C LYS A 77 10.97 20.64 3.79
N CYS A 78 10.11 20.52 2.78
CA CYS A 78 9.39 19.28 2.50
C CYS A 78 9.96 18.58 1.26
N ARG A 79 10.02 17.25 1.29
CA ARG A 79 10.50 16.43 0.17
C ARG A 79 9.54 15.28 -0.13
N LEU A 80 9.34 15.03 -1.42
CA LEU A 80 8.77 13.78 -1.91
C LEU A 80 9.93 12.92 -2.42
N LEU A 81 10.20 11.83 -1.74
CA LEU A 81 11.19 10.83 -2.16
C LEU A 81 10.48 9.74 -2.97
N LEU A 82 10.88 9.59 -4.22
CA LEU A 82 10.35 8.57 -5.13
C LEU A 82 11.42 7.51 -5.39
N HIS A 83 11.27 6.35 -4.77
CA HIS A 83 12.08 5.17 -5.08
C HIS A 83 11.39 4.39 -6.21
N THR A 84 11.82 4.67 -7.46
CA THR A 84 11.18 4.16 -8.68
C THR A 84 12.07 4.38 -9.91
N GLU A 85 11.71 3.72 -11.02
CA GLU A 85 12.31 3.98 -12.31
C GLU A 85 11.86 5.35 -12.85
N LEU A 86 12.79 6.12 -13.45
CA LEU A 86 12.48 7.46 -13.97
C LEU A 86 11.50 7.42 -15.16
N SER A 87 11.63 6.41 -16.02
CA SER A 87 10.78 6.21 -17.19
C SER A 87 10.57 4.73 -17.43
N HIS A 88 9.36 4.36 -17.84
CA HIS A 88 9.03 2.97 -18.16
C HIS A 88 7.91 2.97 -19.23
N GLU A 89 7.94 2.00 -20.17
CA GLU A 89 6.95 1.90 -21.26
C GLU A 89 5.50 1.74 -20.78
N ALA A 90 5.31 1.03 -19.66
CA ALA A 90 4.01 0.86 -19.00
C ALA A 90 3.68 1.97 -17.97
N GLY A 91 4.52 2.99 -17.88
CA GLY A 91 4.43 4.06 -16.90
C GLY A 91 4.44 5.46 -17.54
N THR A 92 5.27 6.34 -16.99
CA THR A 92 5.36 7.75 -17.35
C THR A 92 6.82 8.21 -17.31
N ASP A 93 7.15 9.27 -18.06
CA ASP A 93 8.38 10.03 -17.92
C ASP A 93 8.26 10.96 -16.70
N LEU A 94 8.79 10.53 -15.56
CA LEU A 94 8.67 11.26 -14.31
C LEU A 94 9.54 12.53 -14.25
N PRO A 95 10.74 12.59 -14.85
CA PRO A 95 11.46 13.85 -15.04
C PRO A 95 10.62 14.94 -15.74
N ALA A 96 9.93 14.60 -16.82
CA ALA A 96 9.06 15.56 -17.52
C ALA A 96 7.86 15.99 -16.65
N VAL A 97 7.30 15.08 -15.85
CA VAL A 97 6.25 15.44 -14.86
C VAL A 97 6.81 16.36 -13.78
N LYS A 98 8.04 16.13 -13.30
CA LYS A 98 8.69 17.00 -12.32
C LYS A 98 8.91 18.40 -12.90
N GLU A 99 9.46 18.51 -14.10
CA GLU A 99 9.64 19.78 -14.81
C GLU A 99 8.32 20.57 -14.90
N LEU A 100 7.24 19.89 -15.36
CA LEU A 100 5.92 20.51 -15.46
C LEU A 100 5.36 21.03 -14.13
N LEU A 101 5.53 20.27 -13.06
CA LEU A 101 4.83 20.54 -11.81
C LEU A 101 5.66 21.31 -10.78
N PHE A 102 7.00 21.30 -10.84
CA PHE A 102 7.83 21.79 -9.73
C PHE A 102 8.90 22.80 -10.10
N ASP A 103 9.41 22.82 -11.33
CA ASP A 103 10.59 23.62 -11.68
C ASP A 103 10.35 25.12 -11.62
N ASP A 104 9.10 25.54 -11.71
CA ASP A 104 8.70 26.94 -11.58
C ASP A 104 8.85 27.49 -10.15
N LYS A 105 8.67 26.64 -9.12
CA LYS A 105 8.54 27.11 -7.73
C LYS A 105 9.28 26.27 -6.69
N TYR A 106 9.39 24.96 -6.92
CA TYR A 106 9.93 24.00 -5.95
C TYR A 106 10.86 22.97 -6.60
N PRO A 107 11.96 23.38 -7.27
CA PRO A 107 12.78 22.47 -8.09
C PRO A 107 13.41 21.32 -7.28
N ASP A 108 13.65 21.53 -5.98
CA ASP A 108 14.27 20.54 -5.10
C ASP A 108 13.27 19.66 -4.33
N ALA A 109 11.96 19.89 -4.52
CA ALA A 109 10.94 19.23 -3.71
C ALA A 109 10.79 17.73 -4.01
N VAL A 110 11.08 17.29 -5.25
CA VAL A 110 11.00 15.89 -5.66
C VAL A 110 12.39 15.33 -5.89
N VAL A 111 12.70 14.26 -5.17
CA VAL A 111 13.97 13.53 -5.26
C VAL A 111 13.71 12.13 -5.76
N PHE A 112 14.40 11.74 -6.82
CA PHE A 112 14.35 10.39 -7.38
C PHE A 112 15.50 9.55 -6.83
N ASP A 113 15.17 8.38 -6.31
CA ASP A 113 16.13 7.32 -5.99
C ASP A 113 15.88 6.11 -6.92
N THR A 114 16.88 5.79 -7.74
CA THR A 114 16.81 4.70 -8.73
C THR A 114 17.75 3.54 -8.37
N LYS A 115 18.42 3.61 -7.22
CA LYS A 115 19.34 2.57 -6.78
C LYS A 115 18.57 1.29 -6.45
N LYS A 116 19.24 0.15 -6.66
CA LYS A 116 18.76 -1.12 -6.13
C LYS A 116 19.34 -1.30 -4.74
N TRP A 117 18.47 -1.32 -3.75
CA TRP A 117 18.84 -1.49 -2.36
C TRP A 117 18.58 -2.93 -1.89
N SER A 118 19.35 -3.39 -0.93
CA SER A 118 19.01 -4.56 -0.11
C SER A 118 17.79 -4.23 0.76
N THR A 119 17.16 -5.24 1.34
CA THR A 119 16.01 -5.04 2.25
C THR A 119 16.40 -4.23 3.49
N GLU A 120 17.62 -4.42 3.99
CA GLU A 120 18.18 -3.68 5.13
C GLU A 120 18.43 -2.20 4.78
N GLU A 121 18.97 -1.94 3.60
CA GLU A 121 19.17 -0.56 3.10
C GLU A 121 17.83 0.13 2.79
N LEU A 122 16.86 -0.62 2.24
CA LEU A 122 15.51 -0.10 2.03
C LEU A 122 14.84 0.31 3.35
N ASN A 123 15.12 -0.42 4.44
CA ASN A 123 14.65 -0.04 5.77
C ASN A 123 15.22 1.31 6.24
N LEU A 124 16.42 1.73 5.78
CA LEU A 124 16.94 3.08 6.06
C LEU A 124 16.07 4.17 5.42
N LEU A 125 15.57 3.93 4.18
CA LEU A 125 14.67 4.86 3.49
C LEU A 125 13.36 5.04 4.26
N TYR A 126 12.78 3.95 4.77
CA TYR A 126 11.59 4.04 5.63
C TYR A 126 11.88 4.79 6.92
N ASN A 127 13.01 4.53 7.58
CA ASN A 127 13.35 5.17 8.85
C ASN A 127 13.70 6.67 8.72
N MET A 128 14.12 7.14 7.56
CA MET A 128 14.32 8.58 7.36
C MET A 128 13.04 9.31 6.93
N SER A 129 11.99 8.58 6.57
CA SER A 129 10.73 9.12 6.06
C SER A 129 9.73 9.36 7.19
N ASP A 130 8.81 10.29 6.97
CA ASP A 130 7.77 10.65 7.94
C ASP A 130 6.43 9.95 7.67
N CYS A 131 6.20 9.54 6.42
CA CYS A 131 4.97 8.90 6.00
C CYS A 131 5.17 8.20 4.65
N GLN A 132 4.50 7.05 4.47
CA GLN A 132 4.41 6.37 3.18
C GLN A 132 3.12 6.74 2.47
N ILE A 133 3.20 7.04 1.16
CA ILE A 133 2.01 7.25 0.31
C ILE A 133 1.90 6.21 -0.79
N LEU A 134 0.68 5.70 -1.03
CA LEU A 134 0.38 4.79 -2.12
C LEU A 134 -1.08 4.96 -2.59
N ILE A 135 -1.33 5.84 -3.57
CA ILE A 135 -2.66 6.10 -4.14
C ILE A 135 -2.91 5.33 -5.44
N THR A 136 -2.37 4.13 -5.55
CA THR A 136 -2.56 3.25 -6.72
C THR A 136 -4.04 2.94 -6.97
N CYS A 137 -4.45 2.83 -8.24
CA CYS A 137 -5.84 2.55 -8.64
C CYS A 137 -6.32 1.14 -8.28
N ASN A 138 -5.41 0.19 -8.24
CA ASN A 138 -5.65 -1.18 -7.81
C ASN A 138 -4.37 -1.79 -7.26
N GLU A 139 -4.50 -2.62 -6.25
CA GLU A 139 -3.38 -3.30 -5.61
C GLU A 139 -3.86 -4.59 -4.93
N GLY A 140 -3.14 -5.69 -5.14
CA GLY A 140 -3.44 -6.93 -4.45
C GLY A 140 -3.23 -6.81 -2.95
N TRP A 141 -2.09 -6.24 -2.54
CA TRP A 141 -1.77 -5.99 -1.13
C TRP A 141 -1.17 -4.62 -0.87
N GLY A 142 -0.08 -4.27 -1.56
CA GLY A 142 0.69 -3.05 -1.29
C GLY A 142 1.76 -3.28 -0.22
N LEU A 143 2.70 -4.19 -0.49
CA LEU A 143 3.77 -4.59 0.46
C LEU A 143 4.51 -3.40 1.06
N THR A 144 4.73 -2.34 0.28
CA THR A 144 5.42 -1.12 0.72
C THR A 144 4.71 -0.37 1.85
N LEU A 145 3.38 -0.54 1.99
CA LEU A 145 2.64 -0.01 3.14
C LEU A 145 2.97 -0.83 4.40
N THR A 146 2.95 -2.17 4.30
CA THR A 146 3.33 -3.03 5.43
C THR A 146 4.80 -2.81 5.83
N GLU A 147 5.71 -2.64 4.86
CA GLU A 147 7.12 -2.31 5.13
C GLU A 147 7.24 -1.00 5.93
N ALA A 148 6.54 0.05 5.49
CA ALA A 148 6.49 1.34 6.16
C ALA A 148 5.91 1.25 7.58
N MET A 149 4.78 0.56 7.74
CA MET A 149 4.14 0.36 9.04
C MET A 149 5.04 -0.42 10.00
N LEU A 150 5.71 -1.48 9.54
CA LEU A 150 6.68 -2.23 10.34
C LEU A 150 7.89 -1.38 10.72
N ALA A 151 8.32 -0.46 9.86
CA ALA A 151 9.37 0.51 10.16
C ALA A 151 8.93 1.66 11.09
N GLY A 152 7.64 1.72 11.43
CA GLY A 152 7.08 2.72 12.34
C GLY A 152 6.59 4.00 11.66
N ASN A 153 6.10 3.92 10.44
CA ASN A 153 5.53 5.05 9.71
C ASN A 153 4.01 4.96 9.58
N PRO A 154 3.29 6.07 9.68
CA PRO A 154 1.91 6.18 9.23
C PRO A 154 1.82 6.07 7.70
N ILE A 155 0.63 5.75 7.20
CA ILE A 155 0.37 5.53 5.78
C ILE A 155 -0.76 6.39 5.23
N ILE A 156 -0.57 6.90 4.01
CA ILE A 156 -1.63 7.49 3.19
C ILE A 156 -1.90 6.53 2.04
N ALA A 157 -3.10 6.02 1.90
CA ALA A 157 -3.36 5.05 0.85
C ALA A 157 -4.79 5.13 0.31
N ASN A 158 -4.95 4.71 -0.97
CA ASN A 158 -6.25 4.56 -1.59
C ASN A 158 -7.04 3.42 -0.93
N THR A 159 -8.33 3.64 -0.71
CA THR A 159 -9.24 2.64 -0.14
C THR A 159 -9.67 1.65 -1.22
N THR A 160 -8.75 0.79 -1.66
CA THR A 160 -8.99 -0.25 -2.67
C THR A 160 -8.08 -1.48 -2.43
N GLY A 161 -8.56 -2.65 -2.85
CA GLY A 161 -7.83 -3.91 -2.71
C GLY A 161 -7.30 -4.17 -1.30
N GLY A 162 -6.19 -4.87 -1.17
CA GLY A 162 -5.58 -5.19 0.13
C GLY A 162 -4.97 -4.00 0.88
N MET A 163 -4.90 -2.81 0.26
CA MET A 163 -4.49 -1.61 0.98
C MET A 163 -5.50 -1.22 2.05
N GLN A 164 -6.80 -1.42 1.80
CA GLN A 164 -7.85 -1.15 2.79
C GLN A 164 -7.75 -2.06 4.03
N ASP A 165 -7.26 -3.29 3.85
CA ASP A 165 -7.08 -4.23 4.97
C ASP A 165 -6.00 -3.74 5.95
N GLN A 166 -4.97 -3.06 5.43
CA GLN A 166 -3.89 -2.50 6.24
C GLN A 166 -4.31 -1.26 7.05
N MET A 167 -5.41 -0.62 6.66
CA MET A 167 -5.98 0.52 7.38
C MET A 167 -6.87 0.11 8.56
N ARG A 168 -7.22 -1.16 8.68
CA ARG A 168 -8.10 -1.70 9.74
C ARG A 168 -9.41 -0.90 9.87
N PHE A 169 -10.20 -0.84 8.80
CA PHE A 169 -11.54 -0.28 8.93
C PHE A 169 -12.39 -1.10 9.92
N GLU A 170 -13.23 -0.42 10.67
CA GLU A 170 -14.18 -1.05 11.60
C GLU A 170 -15.58 -1.04 10.98
N ASP A 171 -16.27 -2.18 11.08
CA ASP A 171 -17.68 -2.32 10.70
C ASP A 171 -18.62 -1.71 11.75
N GLU A 172 -19.92 -1.90 11.60
CA GLU A 172 -20.94 -1.39 12.52
C GLU A 172 -20.85 -1.97 13.95
N LYS A 173 -20.13 -3.11 14.12
CA LYS A 173 -19.91 -3.77 15.41
C LYS A 173 -18.59 -3.36 16.06
N GLY A 174 -17.77 -2.59 15.35
CA GLY A 174 -16.43 -2.24 15.78
C GLY A 174 -15.38 -3.32 15.50
N GLU A 175 -15.76 -4.35 14.73
CA GLU A 175 -14.85 -5.41 14.30
C GLU A 175 -14.07 -4.99 13.06
N TRP A 176 -12.94 -5.63 12.81
CA TRP A 176 -12.19 -5.40 11.57
C TRP A 176 -13.03 -5.77 10.36
N PHE A 177 -13.30 -4.78 9.51
CA PHE A 177 -14.10 -4.97 8.30
C PHE A 177 -13.47 -6.02 7.39
N THR A 178 -14.24 -7.06 7.11
CA THR A 178 -13.88 -8.11 6.16
C THR A 178 -14.80 -8.02 4.93
N PRO A 179 -14.26 -7.95 3.70
CA PRO A 179 -15.06 -7.93 2.48
C PRO A 179 -16.03 -9.10 2.39
N SER A 180 -17.26 -8.83 1.98
CA SER A 180 -18.31 -9.80 1.75
C SER A 180 -18.90 -9.63 0.35
N PRO A 181 -19.74 -10.60 -0.16
CA PRO A 181 -20.43 -10.41 -1.43
C PRO A 181 -21.30 -9.16 -1.48
N GLU A 182 -21.89 -8.75 -0.35
CA GLU A 182 -22.75 -7.56 -0.23
C GLU A 182 -21.92 -6.27 -0.16
N ILE A 183 -20.76 -6.34 0.48
CA ILE A 183 -19.83 -5.21 0.63
C ILE A 183 -18.42 -5.69 0.26
N PRO A 184 -18.12 -5.79 -1.04
CA PRO A 184 -16.84 -6.36 -1.50
C PRO A 184 -15.64 -5.43 -1.28
N SER A 185 -15.88 -4.16 -0.96
CA SER A 185 -14.84 -3.15 -0.72
C SER A 185 -15.43 -1.96 0.01
N ASN A 186 -14.61 -1.29 0.83
CA ASN A 186 -14.98 -0.02 1.49
C ASN A 186 -14.66 1.22 0.63
N HIS A 187 -14.48 1.07 -0.68
CA HIS A 187 -14.13 2.16 -1.61
C HIS A 187 -15.12 3.34 -1.59
N THR A 188 -16.38 3.10 -1.25
CA THR A 188 -17.39 4.16 -1.09
C THR A 188 -17.27 4.90 0.24
N GLY A 189 -16.41 4.43 1.14
CA GLY A 189 -16.25 4.99 2.49
C GLY A 189 -17.48 4.78 3.36
N ARG A 190 -18.15 3.64 3.26
CA ARG A 190 -19.26 3.26 4.15
C ARG A 190 -18.79 3.24 5.61
N TYR A 191 -17.65 2.61 5.86
CA TYR A 191 -17.00 2.56 7.15
C TYR A 191 -15.95 3.67 7.24
N LYS A 192 -16.04 4.52 8.24
CA LYS A 192 -15.17 5.70 8.41
C LYS A 192 -14.14 5.52 9.52
N LYS A 193 -14.43 4.66 10.51
CA LYS A 193 -13.51 4.39 11.58
C LYS A 193 -12.44 3.42 11.11
N HIS A 194 -11.19 3.75 11.40
CA HIS A 194 -10.00 2.99 10.95
C HIS A 194 -8.86 3.15 11.96
N GLY A 195 -7.76 2.44 11.76
CA GLY A 195 -6.56 2.59 12.56
C GLY A 195 -6.03 4.03 12.52
N GLU A 196 -5.61 4.55 13.65
CA GLU A 196 -5.14 5.94 13.79
C GLU A 196 -3.90 6.25 12.93
N TRP A 197 -3.15 5.24 12.53
CA TRP A 197 -1.96 5.35 11.67
C TRP A 197 -2.27 5.50 10.19
N ALA A 198 -3.51 5.31 9.79
CA ALA A 198 -3.94 5.30 8.41
C ALA A 198 -4.66 6.59 8.04
N PHE A 199 -4.37 7.11 6.85
CA PHE A 199 -5.00 8.30 6.26
C PHE A 199 -5.61 7.89 4.91
N PRO A 200 -6.85 7.36 4.93
CA PRO A 200 -7.49 6.84 3.73
C PRO A 200 -7.83 7.95 2.74
N VAL A 201 -7.53 7.69 1.47
CA VAL A 201 -8.02 8.47 0.33
C VAL A 201 -9.09 7.63 -0.35
N TYR A 202 -10.31 8.14 -0.47
CA TYR A 202 -11.42 7.41 -1.09
C TYR A 202 -11.44 7.65 -2.59
N PRO A 203 -11.71 6.61 -3.41
CA PRO A 203 -11.82 6.78 -4.85
C PRO A 203 -12.91 7.77 -5.24
N ALA A 204 -12.58 8.67 -6.15
CA ALA A 204 -13.53 9.61 -6.74
C ALA A 204 -14.15 9.10 -8.04
N CYS A 205 -13.44 8.15 -8.70
CA CYS A 205 -13.88 7.55 -9.95
C CYS A 205 -13.53 6.06 -9.94
N ARG A 206 -14.45 5.26 -10.41
CA ARG A 206 -14.23 3.83 -10.63
C ARG A 206 -14.48 3.48 -12.08
N SER A 207 -13.56 2.77 -12.71
CA SER A 207 -13.66 2.35 -14.10
C SER A 207 -13.25 0.89 -14.27
N ILE A 208 -13.68 0.29 -15.38
CA ILE A 208 -13.20 -1.04 -15.78
C ILE A 208 -12.04 -0.82 -16.75
N GLN A 209 -10.90 -1.40 -16.42
CA GLN A 209 -9.71 -1.45 -17.25
C GLN A 209 -9.37 -2.91 -17.55
N GLY A 210 -8.47 -3.14 -18.46
CA GLY A 210 -8.03 -4.50 -18.71
C GLY A 210 -7.19 -4.65 -19.97
N SER A 211 -6.78 -5.88 -20.17
CA SER A 211 -6.09 -6.37 -21.36
C SER A 211 -6.73 -7.69 -21.81
N PRO A 212 -6.41 -8.23 -22.99
CA PRO A 212 -6.94 -9.52 -23.41
C PRO A 212 -6.71 -10.67 -22.42
N VAL A 213 -5.61 -10.63 -21.67
CA VAL A 213 -5.28 -11.65 -20.63
C VAL A 213 -5.91 -11.39 -19.29
N THR A 214 -6.27 -10.13 -18.98
CA THR A 214 -6.94 -9.71 -17.73
C THR A 214 -8.03 -8.69 -18.05
N PRO A 215 -9.18 -9.14 -18.60
CA PRO A 215 -10.17 -8.25 -19.20
C PRO A 215 -10.98 -7.43 -18.19
N TYR A 216 -10.97 -7.79 -16.91
CA TYR A 216 -11.80 -7.17 -15.88
C TYR A 216 -10.95 -6.71 -14.70
N ILE A 217 -10.45 -5.48 -14.77
CA ILE A 217 -9.76 -4.85 -13.65
C ILE A 217 -10.56 -3.60 -13.27
N TRP A 218 -10.98 -3.52 -12.01
CA TRP A 218 -11.53 -2.30 -11.46
C TRP A 218 -10.41 -1.36 -11.04
N ASP A 219 -10.37 -0.18 -11.63
CA ASP A 219 -9.48 0.91 -11.26
C ASP A 219 -10.26 1.95 -10.44
N ASP A 220 -9.83 2.11 -9.21
CA ASP A 220 -10.35 3.07 -8.25
C ASP A 220 -9.40 4.27 -8.17
N ARG A 221 -9.69 5.36 -8.90
CA ARG A 221 -8.82 6.53 -8.98
C ARG A 221 -9.20 7.59 -7.94
N CYS A 222 -8.20 8.02 -7.16
CA CYS A 222 -8.33 9.14 -6.23
C CYS A 222 -8.27 10.49 -6.95
N LYS A 223 -8.77 11.53 -6.30
CA LYS A 223 -8.45 12.92 -6.67
C LYS A 223 -7.12 13.32 -6.03
N PRO A 224 -6.23 14.02 -6.77
CA PRO A 224 -5.02 14.57 -6.20
C PRO A 224 -5.28 15.53 -5.03
N GLU A 225 -6.39 16.28 -5.06
CA GLU A 225 -6.81 17.18 -3.99
C GLU A 225 -7.04 16.44 -2.68
N ASP A 226 -7.79 15.31 -2.73
CA ASP A 226 -8.09 14.53 -1.53
C ASP A 226 -6.79 13.91 -0.95
N ALA A 227 -5.85 13.52 -1.82
CA ALA A 227 -4.54 13.06 -1.38
C ALA A 227 -3.70 14.19 -0.78
N ALA A 228 -3.75 15.39 -1.36
CA ALA A 228 -3.06 16.58 -0.81
C ALA A 228 -3.58 16.93 0.58
N ASP A 229 -4.90 16.84 0.81
CA ASP A 229 -5.50 17.06 2.13
C ASP A 229 -4.98 16.04 3.16
N ARG A 230 -4.83 14.76 2.78
CA ARG A 230 -4.24 13.74 3.68
C ARG A 230 -2.76 14.02 3.95
N ILE A 231 -1.98 14.43 2.95
CA ILE A 231 -0.58 14.83 3.16
C ILE A 231 -0.51 16.01 4.14
N ARG A 232 -1.39 17.01 3.98
CA ARG A 232 -1.48 18.16 4.85
C ARG A 232 -1.85 17.77 6.28
N GLU A 233 -2.82 16.88 6.46
CA GLU A 233 -3.22 16.35 7.77
C GLU A 233 -2.04 15.68 8.48
N VAL A 234 -1.31 14.80 7.80
CA VAL A 234 -0.12 14.14 8.36
C VAL A 234 0.99 15.14 8.71
N TYR A 235 1.23 16.12 7.85
CA TYR A 235 2.22 17.17 8.10
C TYR A 235 1.89 17.97 9.36
N ASP A 236 0.64 18.40 9.51
CA ASP A 236 0.17 19.25 10.62
C ASP A 236 0.19 18.54 11.98
N LEU A 237 0.23 17.21 12.03
CA LEU A 237 0.42 16.44 13.26
C LEU A 237 1.75 16.75 13.97
N GLY A 238 2.78 17.15 13.23
CA GLY A 238 4.13 17.29 13.74
C GLY A 238 4.85 15.95 13.96
N ARG A 239 6.16 16.02 14.13
CA ARG A 239 7.05 14.84 14.13
C ARG A 239 6.72 13.83 15.24
N GLU A 240 6.49 14.32 16.46
CA GLU A 240 6.27 13.43 17.61
C GLU A 240 4.96 12.66 17.46
N LYS A 241 3.89 13.29 16.97
CA LYS A 241 2.62 12.61 16.77
C LYS A 241 2.70 11.60 15.61
N ARG A 242 3.41 11.92 14.52
CA ARG A 242 3.67 10.95 13.44
C ARG A 242 4.37 9.70 13.95
N LYS A 243 5.38 9.86 14.83
CA LYS A 243 6.09 8.73 15.46
C LYS A 243 5.16 7.90 16.36
N GLU A 244 4.32 8.54 17.16
CA GLU A 244 3.32 7.85 17.99
C GLU A 244 2.38 6.99 17.12
N LEU A 245 1.85 7.57 16.03
CA LEU A 245 0.97 6.85 15.12
C LEU A 245 1.71 5.73 14.38
N GLY A 246 2.96 5.95 13.98
CA GLY A 246 3.81 4.91 13.39
C GLY A 246 4.08 3.74 14.35
N ALA A 247 4.25 4.02 15.65
CA ALA A 247 4.37 2.97 16.66
C ALA A 247 3.09 2.12 16.75
N LYS A 248 1.91 2.75 16.71
CA LYS A 248 0.60 2.04 16.65
C LYS A 248 0.46 1.22 15.37
N ALA A 249 0.94 1.73 14.21
CA ALA A 249 0.97 1.00 12.97
C ALA A 249 1.78 -0.30 13.09
N ARG A 250 2.98 -0.20 13.68
CA ARG A 250 3.83 -1.35 13.94
C ARG A 250 3.19 -2.34 14.91
N GLU A 251 2.63 -1.85 16.02
CA GLU A 251 1.93 -2.68 17.00
C GLU A 251 0.81 -3.50 16.34
N TRP A 252 0.01 -2.86 15.48
CA TRP A 252 -1.01 -3.54 14.68
C TRP A 252 -0.40 -4.63 13.78
N CYS A 253 0.63 -4.32 13.00
CA CYS A 253 1.28 -5.31 12.12
C CYS A 253 1.80 -6.53 12.87
N LEU A 254 2.28 -6.34 14.11
CA LEU A 254 2.82 -7.41 14.96
C LEU A 254 1.73 -8.20 15.68
N SER A 255 0.49 -7.73 15.70
CA SER A 255 -0.61 -8.40 16.38
C SER A 255 -0.99 -9.71 15.69
N GLU A 256 -1.51 -10.65 16.49
CA GLU A 256 -2.08 -11.90 15.96
C GLU A 256 -3.31 -11.65 15.09
N GLU A 257 -4.09 -10.60 15.38
CA GLU A 257 -5.27 -10.23 14.60
C GLU A 257 -4.87 -9.85 13.17
N ALA A 258 -3.94 -8.92 12.99
CA ALA A 258 -3.43 -8.53 11.67
C ALA A 258 -2.68 -9.66 10.98
N GLY A 259 -1.69 -10.23 11.67
CA GLY A 259 -0.89 -11.34 11.14
C GLY A 259 0.03 -10.93 9.99
N PHE A 260 0.55 -9.68 10.00
CA PHE A 260 1.40 -9.14 8.93
C PHE A 260 2.88 -9.46 9.10
N THR A 261 3.20 -10.45 9.94
CA THR A 261 4.56 -10.97 10.07
C THR A 261 4.73 -12.30 9.34
N ALA A 262 5.94 -12.57 8.84
CA ALA A 262 6.27 -13.80 8.14
C ALA A 262 6.01 -15.05 9.01
N GLU A 263 6.24 -14.94 10.30
CA GLU A 263 6.01 -16.03 11.26
C GLU A 263 4.52 -16.38 11.36
N VAL A 264 3.65 -15.38 11.51
CA VAL A 264 2.19 -15.60 11.61
C VAL A 264 1.63 -16.10 10.28
N GLN A 265 2.07 -15.51 9.16
CA GLN A 265 1.68 -15.97 7.83
C GLN A 265 2.06 -17.45 7.62
N GLY A 266 3.30 -17.82 7.91
CA GLY A 266 3.80 -19.20 7.76
C GLY A 266 2.99 -20.18 8.62
N ARG A 267 2.72 -19.83 9.88
CA ARG A 267 1.91 -20.66 10.77
C ARG A 267 0.49 -20.84 10.22
N ARG A 268 -0.20 -19.77 9.81
CA ARG A 268 -1.56 -19.84 9.23
C ARG A 268 -1.60 -20.68 7.97
N PHE A 269 -0.54 -20.66 7.13
CA PHE A 269 -0.44 -21.55 5.97
C PHE A 269 -0.35 -23.01 6.38
N ILE A 270 0.52 -23.37 7.34
CA ILE A 270 0.71 -24.74 7.81
C ILE A 270 -0.62 -25.26 8.40
N GLU A 271 -1.24 -24.52 9.32
CA GLU A 271 -2.52 -24.87 9.94
C GLU A 271 -3.63 -25.09 8.89
N THR A 272 -3.69 -24.25 7.86
CA THR A 272 -4.68 -24.37 6.78
C THR A 272 -4.40 -25.58 5.89
N ILE A 273 -3.15 -25.88 5.60
CA ILE A 273 -2.76 -27.06 4.84
C ILE A 273 -3.12 -28.34 5.61
N ASP A 274 -2.81 -28.39 6.90
CA ASP A 274 -3.16 -29.53 7.77
C ASP A 274 -4.69 -29.73 7.83
N GLU A 275 -5.46 -28.64 7.99
CA GLU A 275 -6.93 -28.70 7.93
C GLU A 275 -7.41 -29.24 6.57
N LEU A 276 -6.82 -28.79 5.46
CA LEU A 276 -7.17 -29.28 4.13
C LEU A 276 -6.89 -30.76 3.97
N PHE A 277 -5.73 -31.26 4.41
CA PHE A 277 -5.41 -32.69 4.32
C PHE A 277 -6.33 -33.56 5.20
N ASN A 278 -6.77 -33.03 6.32
CA ASN A 278 -7.70 -33.74 7.22
C ASN A 278 -9.15 -33.75 6.74
N THR A 279 -9.53 -32.81 5.88
CA THR A 279 -10.91 -32.61 5.44
C THR A 279 -11.12 -32.85 3.95
N TRP A 280 -10.02 -33.03 3.20
CA TRP A 280 -10.09 -33.20 1.76
C TRP A 280 -10.54 -34.61 1.40
N GLU A 281 -11.57 -34.71 0.56
CA GLU A 281 -12.01 -35.93 -0.09
C GLU A 281 -11.73 -35.80 -1.61
N PRO A 282 -11.19 -36.84 -2.24
CA PRO A 282 -11.02 -36.85 -3.69
C PRO A 282 -12.36 -36.61 -4.38
N ARG A 283 -12.37 -35.71 -5.37
CA ARG A 283 -13.51 -35.67 -6.27
C ARG A 283 -13.49 -36.94 -7.11
N GLU A 284 -14.65 -37.52 -7.31
CA GLU A 284 -14.79 -38.56 -8.33
C GLU A 284 -14.36 -37.97 -9.67
N ALA A 285 -13.27 -38.48 -10.20
CA ALA A 285 -12.69 -37.97 -11.45
C ALA A 285 -13.54 -38.30 -12.67
N PHE A 286 -14.33 -39.41 -12.56
CA PHE A 286 -15.16 -39.90 -13.64
C PHE A 286 -16.46 -40.43 -13.06
N GLU A 287 -17.58 -40.10 -13.69
CA GLU A 287 -18.85 -40.76 -13.55
C GLU A 287 -19.02 -41.66 -14.76
N VAL A 288 -19.18 -42.96 -14.53
CA VAL A 288 -19.54 -43.90 -15.62
C VAL A 288 -21.05 -43.78 -15.83
N ILE A 289 -21.43 -43.13 -16.92
CA ILE A 289 -22.83 -42.97 -17.29
C ILE A 289 -23.16 -44.10 -18.25
N ASP A 290 -24.18 -44.90 -17.92
CA ASP A 290 -24.72 -45.90 -18.85
C ASP A 290 -25.36 -45.17 -20.05
N SER A 291 -25.05 -45.63 -21.27
CA SER A 291 -25.54 -45.00 -22.51
C SER A 291 -27.07 -44.98 -22.64
N ASP A 292 -27.75 -45.78 -21.82
CA ASP A 292 -29.20 -45.85 -21.77
C ASP A 292 -29.84 -44.85 -20.78
N GLU A 293 -29.03 -44.17 -19.96
CA GLU A 293 -29.51 -43.07 -19.14
C GLU A 293 -29.60 -41.74 -19.92
N ASP A 294 -30.70 -41.04 -19.68
CA ASP A 294 -31.11 -39.82 -20.40
C ASP A 294 -29.97 -38.79 -20.52
N ILE A 295 -29.42 -38.62 -21.71
CA ILE A 295 -28.37 -37.66 -22.08
C ILE A 295 -28.68 -36.24 -21.58
N ARG A 296 -29.95 -35.87 -21.31
CA ARG A 296 -30.36 -34.59 -20.75
C ARG A 296 -29.83 -34.35 -19.35
N LYS A 297 -29.47 -35.37 -18.56
CA LYS A 297 -28.84 -35.24 -17.26
C LYS A 297 -27.37 -34.72 -17.36
N ILE A 298 -26.70 -35.00 -18.47
CA ILE A 298 -25.30 -34.65 -18.71
C ILE A 298 -25.15 -33.14 -18.96
N GLN A 299 -26.16 -32.49 -19.54
CA GLN A 299 -26.10 -31.07 -19.90
C GLN A 299 -26.29 -30.10 -18.72
N THR A 300 -26.72 -30.56 -17.56
CA THR A 300 -26.99 -29.71 -16.39
C THR A 300 -25.83 -29.66 -15.37
N HIS A 301 -24.79 -30.50 -15.54
CA HIS A 301 -23.71 -30.57 -14.54
C HIS A 301 -22.39 -29.92 -14.93
N ASN A 302 -22.29 -29.28 -16.06
CA ASN A 302 -21.04 -28.67 -16.45
C ASN A 302 -21.24 -27.36 -17.16
N LEU A 303 -20.84 -26.33 -16.50
CA LEU A 303 -20.09 -25.18 -16.97
C LEU A 303 -20.08 -24.15 -15.83
N VAL A 304 -19.32 -24.43 -14.80
CA VAL A 304 -18.78 -23.38 -13.93
C VAL A 304 -17.31 -23.31 -14.30
N TYR A 305 -17.00 -22.37 -15.17
CA TYR A 305 -15.66 -21.85 -15.36
C TYR A 305 -15.30 -20.89 -14.23
#